data_1b2ee566e64daf8b3a186612e75bd455
#
_entry.id   1b2ee566e64daf8b3a186612e75bd455
#
_cell.length_a   1.000
_cell.length_b   1.000
_cell.length_c   1.000
_cell.angle_alpha   90.00
_cell.angle_beta   90.00
_cell.angle_gamma   90.00
#
_symmetry.space_group_name_H-M   'P 1'
#
loop_
_entity.id
_entity.type
_entity.pdbx_description
1 polymer ?
#
loop_
_entity_poly.entity_id
_entity_poly.type
_entity_poly.pdbx_seq_one_letter_code
_entity_poly.pdbx_strand_id
1 'polypeptide(L)'
;MSFLVGITGGIGSGKTTVSNIFSHLGYKVYNSDERAKYLMQTNDKIIRKISGLLGDSAYSKGALEKTIIAEAIFNNKSLIEKINSIVHPETIKDFNSWVSENKDSILVKESALIYQSGSYKDLDEIILVEAKDEIRIERVLKRDKHRDKDEILKIIRSQKLKNKEDLNPDYILENNGEDMLLPKVIKIIEELKLKV
;
A
#
# COMPACT_ATOMS: atom_id res chain seq x y z
N MET A 1 -13.81 -6.87 -18.89
CA MET A 1 -12.75 -6.18 -18.10
C MET A 1 -12.68 -6.89 -16.76
N SER A 2 -11.50 -6.93 -16.13
CA SER A 2 -11.40 -7.48 -14.78
C SER A 2 -12.04 -6.51 -13.77
N PHE A 3 -12.65 -7.04 -12.74
CA PHE A 3 -13.19 -6.28 -11.62
C PHE A 3 -12.06 -5.99 -10.62
N LEU A 4 -11.82 -4.71 -10.34
CA LEU A 4 -10.65 -4.26 -9.57
C LEU A 4 -11.04 -3.93 -8.13
N VAL A 5 -10.51 -4.69 -7.18
CA VAL A 5 -10.78 -4.52 -5.75
C VAL A 5 -9.57 -3.92 -5.05
N GLY A 6 -9.76 -2.80 -4.36
CA GLY A 6 -8.74 -2.18 -3.52
C GLY A 6 -8.78 -2.67 -2.09
N ILE A 7 -7.61 -3.02 -1.52
CA ILE A 7 -7.45 -3.25 -0.08
C ILE A 7 -6.60 -2.13 0.48
N THR A 8 -7.17 -1.34 1.39
CA THR A 8 -6.48 -0.21 2.01
C THR A 8 -6.62 -0.21 3.54
N GLY A 9 -5.91 0.68 4.19
CA GLY A 9 -5.90 0.84 5.65
C GLY A 9 -4.55 1.32 6.16
N GLY A 10 -4.47 1.81 7.37
CA GLY A 10 -3.24 2.36 7.94
C GLY A 10 -2.19 1.30 8.27
N ILE A 11 -0.99 1.77 8.63
CA ILE A 11 0.08 0.88 9.13
C ILE A 11 -0.43 0.06 10.31
N GLY A 12 -0.13 -1.24 10.35
CA GLY A 12 -0.53 -2.15 11.43
C GLY A 12 -2.00 -2.60 11.43
N SER A 13 -2.84 -2.13 10.49
CA SER A 13 -4.26 -2.54 10.42
C SER A 13 -4.45 -4.01 10.01
N GLY A 14 -3.49 -4.59 9.27
CA GLY A 14 -3.56 -5.97 8.78
C GLY A 14 -3.95 -6.13 7.31
N LYS A 15 -3.82 -5.07 6.49
CA LYS A 15 -4.03 -5.15 5.03
C LYS A 15 -3.35 -6.36 4.39
N THR A 16 -2.05 -6.55 4.69
CA THR A 16 -1.26 -7.65 4.12
C THR A 16 -1.79 -9.02 4.56
N THR A 17 -2.36 -9.14 5.75
CA THR A 17 -3.04 -10.38 6.17
C THR A 17 -4.27 -10.63 5.32
N VAL A 18 -5.07 -9.59 5.09
CA VAL A 18 -6.27 -9.68 4.25
C VAL A 18 -5.89 -10.00 2.81
N SER A 19 -4.91 -9.30 2.23
CA SER A 19 -4.46 -9.55 0.86
C SER A 19 -3.85 -10.95 0.68
N ASN A 20 -3.15 -11.46 1.70
CA ASN A 20 -2.66 -12.84 1.71
C ASN A 20 -3.79 -13.87 1.73
N ILE A 21 -4.90 -13.60 2.44
CA ILE A 21 -6.09 -14.48 2.39
C ILE A 21 -6.63 -14.52 0.97
N PHE A 22 -6.81 -13.38 0.30
CA PHE A 22 -7.20 -13.34 -1.11
C PHE A 22 -6.26 -14.16 -2.00
N SER A 23 -4.95 -13.99 -1.82
CA SER A 23 -3.94 -14.74 -2.58
C SER A 23 -4.03 -16.25 -2.35
N HIS A 24 -4.20 -16.71 -1.10
CA HIS A 24 -4.36 -18.14 -0.78
C HIS A 24 -5.67 -18.74 -1.33
N LEU A 25 -6.69 -17.91 -1.52
CA LEU A 25 -7.94 -18.31 -2.14
C LEU A 25 -7.91 -18.23 -3.69
N GLY A 26 -6.72 -17.98 -4.28
CA GLY A 26 -6.47 -18.04 -5.71
C GLY A 26 -6.63 -16.69 -6.44
N TYR A 27 -6.88 -15.59 -5.75
CA TYR A 27 -6.95 -14.26 -6.36
C TYR A 27 -5.56 -13.68 -6.58
N LYS A 28 -5.35 -13.02 -7.71
CA LYS A 28 -4.11 -12.29 -7.98
C LYS A 28 -4.10 -10.97 -7.23
N VAL A 29 -3.02 -10.72 -6.51
CA VAL A 29 -2.83 -9.53 -5.68
C VAL A 29 -1.64 -8.72 -6.17
N TYR A 30 -1.86 -7.43 -6.45
CA TYR A 30 -0.83 -6.45 -6.73
C TYR A 30 -0.53 -5.64 -5.47
N ASN A 31 0.64 -5.81 -4.88
CA ASN A 31 1.08 -5.03 -3.74
C ASN A 31 1.81 -3.77 -4.22
N SER A 32 1.13 -2.63 -4.15
CA SER A 32 1.67 -1.35 -4.66
C SER A 32 2.92 -0.90 -3.91
N ASP A 33 2.99 -1.12 -2.59
CA ASP A 33 4.12 -0.68 -1.77
C ASP A 33 5.39 -1.49 -2.08
N GLU A 34 5.24 -2.80 -2.33
CA GLU A 34 6.35 -3.68 -2.73
C GLU A 34 6.78 -3.41 -4.17
N ARG A 35 5.82 -3.21 -5.07
CA ARG A 35 6.11 -2.87 -6.47
C ARG A 35 6.81 -1.53 -6.59
N ALA A 36 6.41 -0.51 -5.83
CA ALA A 36 7.11 0.77 -5.79
C ALA A 36 8.58 0.60 -5.36
N LYS A 37 8.85 -0.19 -4.31
CA LYS A 37 10.22 -0.50 -3.86
C LYS A 37 11.01 -1.25 -4.94
N TYR A 38 10.39 -2.21 -5.62
CA TYR A 38 11.01 -2.93 -6.72
C TYR A 38 11.35 -2.00 -7.88
N LEU A 39 10.42 -1.16 -8.30
CA LEU A 39 10.64 -0.18 -9.39
C LEU A 39 11.70 0.85 -9.04
N MET A 40 11.81 1.27 -7.79
CA MET A 40 12.91 2.14 -7.32
C MET A 40 14.29 1.49 -7.49
N GLN A 41 14.37 0.16 -7.56
CA GLN A 41 15.64 -0.56 -7.75
C GLN A 41 15.91 -0.97 -9.19
N THR A 42 14.87 -1.07 -10.03
CA THR A 42 14.99 -1.71 -11.36
C THR A 42 14.56 -0.83 -12.52
N ASN A 43 13.82 0.26 -12.27
CA ASN A 43 13.35 1.14 -13.33
C ASN A 43 14.36 2.26 -13.57
N ASP A 44 15.06 2.23 -14.72
CA ASP A 44 16.10 3.19 -15.08
C ASP A 44 15.65 4.65 -15.04
N LYS A 45 14.38 4.92 -15.33
CA LYS A 45 13.83 6.28 -15.30
C LYS A 45 13.70 6.78 -13.86
N ILE A 46 13.25 5.91 -12.94
CA ILE A 46 13.20 6.24 -11.51
C ILE A 46 14.61 6.41 -10.97
N ILE A 47 15.50 5.47 -11.25
CA ILE A 47 16.90 5.50 -10.80
C ILE A 47 17.55 6.82 -11.21
N ARG A 48 17.51 7.18 -12.50
CA ARG A 48 18.10 8.43 -13.01
C ARG A 48 17.53 9.68 -12.32
N LYS A 49 16.20 9.72 -12.11
CA LYS A 49 15.55 10.88 -11.46
C LYS A 49 15.88 10.98 -9.97
N ILE A 50 15.95 9.86 -9.26
CA ILE A 50 16.30 9.82 -7.84
C ILE A 50 17.78 10.17 -7.67
N SER A 51 18.70 9.63 -8.51
CA SER A 51 20.11 10.02 -8.49
C SER A 51 20.29 11.51 -8.79
N GLY A 52 19.54 12.08 -9.73
CA GLY A 52 19.56 13.51 -10.01
C GLY A 52 19.03 14.37 -8.85
N LEU A 53 18.16 13.82 -8.00
CA LEU A 53 17.58 14.53 -6.85
C LEU A 53 18.43 14.43 -5.59
N LEU A 54 19.05 13.26 -5.33
CA LEU A 54 19.76 12.92 -4.10
C LEU A 54 21.27 12.75 -4.28
N GLY A 55 21.77 12.79 -5.51
CA GLY A 55 23.14 12.48 -5.88
C GLY A 55 23.35 10.98 -6.19
N ASP A 56 24.49 10.68 -6.82
CA ASP A 56 24.80 9.30 -7.27
C ASP A 56 24.98 8.33 -6.08
N SER A 57 25.27 8.83 -4.89
CA SER A 57 25.34 8.03 -3.66
C SER A 57 24.02 7.38 -3.25
N ALA A 58 22.88 7.85 -3.79
CA ALA A 58 21.58 7.23 -3.54
C ALA A 58 21.51 5.78 -4.07
N TYR A 59 22.39 5.42 -4.99
CA TYR A 59 22.55 4.06 -5.51
C TYR A 59 24.02 3.63 -5.44
N SER A 60 24.28 2.48 -4.83
CA SER A 60 25.62 1.88 -4.77
C SER A 60 25.57 0.49 -5.39
N LYS A 61 26.50 0.20 -6.32
CA LYS A 61 26.57 -1.09 -7.04
C LYS A 61 25.24 -1.53 -7.66
N GLY A 62 24.43 -0.58 -8.15
CA GLY A 62 23.12 -0.84 -8.72
C GLY A 62 21.99 -1.08 -7.71
N ALA A 63 22.24 -0.97 -6.42
CA ALA A 63 21.24 -1.11 -5.37
C ALA A 63 20.93 0.25 -4.71
N LEU A 64 19.65 0.43 -4.34
CA LEU A 64 19.18 1.61 -3.63
C LEU A 64 19.73 1.63 -2.20
N GLU A 65 20.44 2.70 -1.84
CA GLU A 65 20.95 2.92 -0.49
C GLU A 65 19.85 3.45 0.43
N LYS A 66 19.17 2.51 1.11
CA LYS A 66 18.00 2.79 1.94
C LYS A 66 18.28 3.79 3.06
N THR A 67 19.48 3.76 3.63
CA THR A 67 19.96 4.68 4.67
C THR A 67 20.02 6.10 4.16
N ILE A 68 20.62 6.32 3.00
CA ILE A 68 20.74 7.66 2.38
C ILE A 68 19.36 8.24 2.10
N ILE A 69 18.44 7.42 1.57
CA ILE A 69 17.07 7.89 1.33
C ILE A 69 16.37 8.19 2.65
N ALA A 70 16.46 7.30 3.65
CA ALA A 70 15.83 7.50 4.95
C ALA A 70 16.32 8.78 5.62
N GLU A 71 17.62 9.03 5.62
CA GLU A 71 18.24 10.27 6.15
C GLU A 71 17.77 11.50 5.37
N ALA A 72 17.78 11.44 4.04
CA ALA A 72 17.37 12.55 3.18
C ALA A 72 15.89 12.93 3.37
N ILE A 73 15.00 11.96 3.53
CA ILE A 73 13.57 12.20 3.75
C ILE A 73 13.21 12.45 5.20
N PHE A 74 14.14 12.21 6.14
CA PHE A 74 13.90 12.43 7.56
C PHE A 74 13.55 13.89 7.81
N ASN A 75 12.32 14.15 8.24
CA ASN A 75 11.74 15.49 8.44
C ASN A 75 11.70 16.40 7.19
N ASN A 76 11.92 15.90 5.98
CA ASN A 76 11.85 16.68 4.73
C ASN A 76 10.62 16.30 3.90
N LYS A 77 9.47 16.90 4.23
CA LYS A 77 8.20 16.65 3.56
C LYS A 77 8.25 16.97 2.06
N SER A 78 8.90 18.07 1.67
CA SER A 78 9.04 18.45 0.26
C SER A 78 9.81 17.41 -0.55
N LEU A 79 10.84 16.79 0.05
CA LEU A 79 11.61 15.76 -0.63
C LEU A 79 10.81 14.46 -0.77
N ILE A 80 10.03 14.09 0.25
CA ILE A 80 9.08 12.95 0.16
C ILE A 80 8.10 13.18 -1.00
N GLU A 81 7.53 14.37 -1.12
CA GLU A 81 6.60 14.72 -2.20
C GLU A 81 7.28 14.62 -3.58
N LYS A 82 8.53 15.08 -3.71
CA LYS A 82 9.31 14.95 -4.96
C LYS A 82 9.59 13.50 -5.31
N ILE A 83 10.03 12.67 -4.36
CA ILE A 83 10.26 11.24 -4.59
C ILE A 83 8.94 10.56 -5.01
N ASN A 84 7.84 10.83 -4.31
CA ASN A 84 6.54 10.29 -4.66
C ASN A 84 6.09 10.71 -6.06
N SER A 85 6.33 11.96 -6.48
CA SER A 85 6.01 12.43 -7.85
C SER A 85 6.83 11.73 -8.94
N ILE A 86 7.97 11.15 -8.60
CA ILE A 86 8.80 10.33 -9.51
C ILE A 86 8.27 8.89 -9.57
N VAL A 87 7.96 8.31 -8.40
CA VAL A 87 7.66 6.88 -8.26
C VAL A 87 6.21 6.56 -8.61
N HIS A 88 5.24 7.36 -8.16
CA HIS A 88 3.82 7.06 -8.34
C HIS A 88 3.40 6.88 -9.80
N PRO A 89 3.80 7.75 -10.77
CA PRO A 89 3.40 7.56 -12.16
C PRO A 89 3.90 6.25 -12.76
N GLU A 90 5.11 5.82 -12.40
CA GLU A 90 5.67 4.57 -12.91
C GLU A 90 5.01 3.35 -12.22
N THR A 91 4.62 3.47 -10.94
CA THR A 91 3.86 2.42 -10.24
C THR A 91 2.44 2.27 -10.82
N ILE A 92 1.80 3.39 -11.22
CA ILE A 92 0.49 3.35 -11.89
C ILE A 92 0.60 2.64 -13.25
N LYS A 93 1.64 2.95 -14.03
CA LYS A 93 1.87 2.26 -15.31
C LYS A 93 2.12 0.77 -15.12
N ASP A 94 2.94 0.41 -14.14
CA ASP A 94 3.23 -0.98 -13.80
C ASP A 94 1.95 -1.73 -13.40
N PHE A 95 1.09 -1.10 -12.60
CA PHE A 95 -0.22 -1.65 -12.26
C PHE A 95 -1.11 -1.86 -13.48
N ASN A 96 -1.20 -0.87 -14.37
CA ASN A 96 -2.02 -0.98 -15.58
C ASN A 96 -1.51 -2.09 -16.51
N SER A 97 -0.20 -2.23 -16.66
CA SER A 97 0.40 -3.35 -17.39
C SER A 97 0.05 -4.69 -16.76
N TRP A 98 0.20 -4.79 -15.44
CA TRP A 98 -0.15 -5.98 -14.69
C TRP A 98 -1.64 -6.36 -14.85
N VAL A 99 -2.56 -5.39 -14.80
CA VAL A 99 -4.00 -5.62 -15.08
C VAL A 99 -4.21 -6.13 -16.50
N SER A 100 -3.53 -5.55 -17.49
CA SER A 100 -3.68 -5.97 -18.89
C SER A 100 -3.18 -7.40 -19.17
N GLU A 101 -2.18 -7.84 -18.42
CA GLU A 101 -1.58 -9.18 -18.51
C GLU A 101 -2.39 -10.25 -17.76
N ASN A 102 -3.26 -9.84 -16.83
CA ASN A 102 -4.06 -10.74 -16.03
C ASN A 102 -5.53 -10.70 -16.47
N LYS A 103 -6.09 -11.89 -16.79
CA LYS A 103 -7.46 -12.03 -17.32
C LYS A 103 -8.44 -12.60 -16.30
N ASP A 104 -8.05 -12.61 -15.04
CA ASP A 104 -8.92 -13.08 -13.96
C ASP A 104 -10.12 -12.14 -13.78
N SER A 105 -11.24 -12.69 -13.36
CA SER A 105 -12.48 -11.91 -13.18
C SER A 105 -12.33 -10.85 -12.10
N ILE A 106 -11.65 -11.19 -11.00
CA ILE A 106 -11.36 -10.28 -9.89
C ILE A 106 -9.85 -10.17 -9.72
N LEU A 107 -9.34 -8.93 -9.72
CA LEU A 107 -7.95 -8.58 -9.42
C LEU A 107 -7.91 -7.67 -8.20
N VAL A 108 -6.94 -7.91 -7.32
CA VAL A 108 -6.84 -7.19 -6.05
C VAL A 108 -5.61 -6.28 -6.05
N LYS A 109 -5.79 -5.03 -5.59
CA LYS A 109 -4.72 -4.05 -5.38
C LYS A 109 -4.61 -3.74 -3.90
N GLU A 110 -3.46 -4.05 -3.28
CA GLU A 110 -3.14 -3.60 -1.92
C GLU A 110 -2.34 -2.30 -1.96
N SER A 111 -2.76 -1.29 -1.21
CA SER A 111 -1.96 -0.09 -0.96
C SER A 111 -2.43 0.62 0.30
N ALA A 112 -1.47 1.20 1.05
CA ALA A 112 -1.79 2.06 2.19
C ALA A 112 -2.33 3.44 1.78
N LEU A 113 -2.13 3.84 0.52
CA LEU A 113 -2.34 5.20 0.03
C LEU A 113 -3.41 5.29 -1.09
N ILE A 114 -4.36 4.35 -1.17
CA ILE A 114 -5.39 4.33 -2.23
C ILE A 114 -6.11 5.68 -2.34
N TYR A 115 -6.54 6.23 -1.23
CA TYR A 115 -7.25 7.51 -1.21
C TYR A 115 -6.31 8.71 -1.42
N GLN A 116 -5.16 8.74 -0.76
CA GLN A 116 -4.21 9.85 -0.87
C GLN A 116 -3.61 9.99 -2.27
N SER A 117 -3.42 8.87 -2.96
CA SER A 117 -2.91 8.84 -4.35
C SER A 117 -3.99 9.10 -5.39
N GLY A 118 -5.27 9.11 -5.00
CA GLY A 118 -6.40 9.21 -5.93
C GLY A 118 -6.67 7.92 -6.73
N SER A 119 -5.95 6.83 -6.45
CA SER A 119 -6.10 5.57 -7.21
C SER A 119 -7.39 4.81 -6.92
N TYR A 120 -8.19 5.28 -5.95
CA TYR A 120 -9.55 4.77 -5.71
C TYR A 120 -10.48 4.94 -6.91
N LYS A 121 -10.20 5.93 -7.76
CA LYS A 121 -11.03 6.22 -8.95
C LYS A 121 -10.98 5.14 -10.03
N ASP A 122 -9.93 4.32 -9.99
CA ASP A 122 -9.68 3.27 -10.96
C ASP A 122 -10.05 1.88 -10.41
N LEU A 123 -10.75 1.84 -9.27
CA LEU A 123 -11.15 0.61 -8.58
C LEU A 123 -12.68 0.51 -8.54
N ASP A 124 -13.19 -0.69 -8.72
CA ASP A 124 -14.64 -0.95 -8.70
C ASP A 124 -15.16 -1.02 -7.26
N GLU A 125 -14.39 -1.61 -6.34
CA GLU A 125 -14.75 -1.73 -4.92
C GLU A 125 -13.54 -1.55 -4.01
N ILE A 126 -13.75 -1.05 -2.79
CA ILE A 126 -12.70 -0.79 -1.81
C ILE A 126 -13.02 -1.45 -0.47
N ILE A 127 -12.07 -2.23 0.02
CA ILE A 127 -12.08 -2.84 1.35
C ILE A 127 -11.14 -2.01 2.23
N LEU A 128 -11.70 -1.33 3.22
CA LEU A 128 -10.95 -0.62 4.26
C LEU A 128 -10.70 -1.56 5.44
N VAL A 129 -9.43 -1.86 5.72
CA VAL A 129 -9.04 -2.65 6.89
C VAL A 129 -8.69 -1.71 8.04
N GLU A 130 -9.46 -1.77 9.11
CA GLU A 130 -9.28 -0.96 10.31
C GLU A 130 -8.85 -1.80 11.52
N ALA A 131 -8.14 -1.17 12.44
CA ALA A 131 -7.86 -1.69 13.79
C ALA A 131 -7.64 -0.51 14.74
N LYS A 132 -7.87 -0.74 16.03
CA LYS A 132 -7.62 0.24 17.10
C LYS A 132 -6.13 0.65 17.08
N ASP A 133 -5.84 1.92 17.34
CA ASP A 133 -4.47 2.46 17.24
C ASP A 133 -3.50 1.71 18.18
N GLU A 134 -3.95 1.29 19.37
CA GLU A 134 -3.14 0.51 20.32
C GLU A 134 -2.69 -0.83 19.73
N ILE A 135 -3.60 -1.53 19.07
CA ILE A 135 -3.33 -2.82 18.41
C ILE A 135 -2.39 -2.63 17.21
N ARG A 136 -2.59 -1.58 16.46
CA ARG A 136 -1.73 -1.22 15.32
C ARG A 136 -0.30 -0.96 15.78
N ILE A 137 -0.12 -0.17 16.85
CA ILE A 137 1.17 0.15 17.46
C ILE A 137 1.85 -1.13 17.93
N GLU A 138 1.16 -1.99 18.70
CA GLU A 138 1.69 -3.24 19.19
C GLU A 138 2.20 -4.15 18.05
N ARG A 139 1.38 -4.33 17.00
CA ARG A 139 1.73 -5.13 15.82
C ARG A 139 2.97 -4.60 15.11
N VAL A 140 3.08 -3.28 14.95
CA VAL A 140 4.23 -2.67 14.28
C VAL A 140 5.49 -2.79 15.13
N LEU A 141 5.44 -2.53 16.43
CA LEU A 141 6.57 -2.71 17.35
C LEU A 141 7.07 -4.16 17.37
N LYS A 142 6.16 -5.14 17.29
CA LYS A 142 6.52 -6.56 17.25
C LYS A 142 7.20 -6.94 15.93
N ARG A 143 6.77 -6.37 14.80
CA ARG A 143 7.26 -6.66 13.45
C ARG A 143 8.56 -5.91 13.13
N ASP A 144 8.58 -4.61 13.40
CA ASP A 144 9.61 -3.67 12.98
C ASP A 144 10.46 -3.24 14.19
N LYS A 145 11.40 -4.10 14.60
CA LYS A 145 12.22 -3.92 15.82
C LYS A 145 13.07 -2.64 15.87
N HIS A 146 13.28 -2.00 14.72
CA HIS A 146 14.04 -0.75 14.59
C HIS A 146 13.19 0.50 14.78
N ARG A 147 11.85 0.38 14.89
CA ARG A 147 10.94 1.52 15.08
C ARG A 147 10.59 1.71 16.54
N ASP A 148 10.48 2.96 16.93
CA ASP A 148 9.90 3.33 18.21
C ASP A 148 8.41 3.71 18.09
N LYS A 149 7.77 3.88 19.26
CA LYS A 149 6.34 4.21 19.34
C LYS A 149 6.03 5.58 18.73
N ASP A 150 6.91 6.56 18.87
CA ASP A 150 6.69 7.92 18.40
C ASP A 150 6.75 7.99 16.87
N GLU A 151 7.67 7.25 16.25
CA GLU A 151 7.72 7.09 14.79
C GLU A 151 6.43 6.46 14.26
N ILE A 152 5.94 5.41 14.92
CA ILE A 152 4.69 4.75 14.52
C ILE A 152 3.51 5.71 14.63
N LEU A 153 3.43 6.48 15.70
CA LEU A 153 2.39 7.49 15.89
C LEU A 153 2.45 8.59 14.82
N LYS A 154 3.65 9.03 14.43
CA LYS A 154 3.83 9.99 13.32
C LYS A 154 3.27 9.41 12.01
N ILE A 155 3.57 8.14 11.70
CA ILE A 155 3.06 7.47 10.50
C ILE A 155 1.53 7.35 10.56
N ILE A 156 0.97 6.91 11.69
CA ILE A 156 -0.49 6.82 11.87
C ILE A 156 -1.15 8.16 11.61
N ARG A 157 -0.59 9.25 12.16
CA ARG A 157 -1.12 10.61 11.94
C ARG A 157 -1.00 11.07 10.49
N SER A 158 0.11 10.75 9.82
CA SER A 158 0.32 11.12 8.41
C SER A 158 -0.60 10.37 7.45
N GLN A 159 -1.04 9.17 7.83
CA GLN A 159 -1.98 8.35 7.06
C GLN A 159 -3.45 8.68 7.35
N LYS A 160 -3.74 9.45 8.42
CA LYS A 160 -5.12 9.91 8.67
C LYS A 160 -5.54 10.83 7.54
N LEU A 161 -6.61 10.47 6.87
CA LEU A 161 -7.28 11.36 5.93
C LEU A 161 -7.95 12.49 6.70
N LYS A 162 -7.91 13.70 6.15
CA LYS A 162 -8.41 14.90 6.82
C LYS A 162 -9.91 14.80 7.14
N ASN A 163 -10.66 14.14 6.28
CA ASN A 163 -12.09 13.88 6.48
C ASN A 163 -12.34 12.38 6.31
N LYS A 164 -12.77 11.71 7.38
CA LYS A 164 -13.22 10.31 7.28
C LYS A 164 -14.45 10.15 6.39
N GLU A 165 -15.24 11.21 6.26
CA GLU A 165 -16.44 11.28 5.42
C GLU A 165 -16.12 11.22 3.92
N ASP A 166 -14.89 11.61 3.52
CA ASP A 166 -14.41 11.46 2.14
C ASP A 166 -14.00 10.00 1.81
N LEU A 167 -13.92 9.13 2.83
CA LEU A 167 -13.74 7.71 2.69
C LEU A 167 -15.12 7.08 2.49
N ASN A 168 -15.41 6.69 1.27
CA ASN A 168 -16.58 5.87 0.98
C ASN A 168 -16.11 4.46 0.58
N PRO A 169 -15.62 3.63 1.54
CA PRO A 169 -15.28 2.26 1.24
C PRO A 169 -16.55 1.44 1.09
N ASP A 170 -16.54 0.47 0.20
CA ASP A 170 -17.66 -0.44 -0.02
C ASP A 170 -17.75 -1.47 1.11
N TYR A 171 -16.59 -1.82 1.69
CA TYR A 171 -16.48 -2.73 2.84
C TYR A 171 -15.55 -2.17 3.91
N ILE A 172 -15.97 -2.29 5.18
CA ILE A 172 -15.12 -2.03 6.35
C ILE A 172 -14.86 -3.36 7.05
N LEU A 173 -13.57 -3.71 7.19
CA LEU A 173 -13.13 -4.93 7.83
C LEU A 173 -12.37 -4.58 9.12
N GLU A 174 -13.05 -4.73 10.25
CA GLU A 174 -12.44 -4.55 11.56
C GLU A 174 -11.54 -5.74 11.93
N ASN A 175 -10.29 -5.46 12.25
CA ASN A 175 -9.25 -6.41 12.62
C ASN A 175 -8.68 -6.08 14.00
N ASN A 176 -9.51 -6.16 15.02
CA ASN A 176 -9.10 -5.92 16.41
C ASN A 176 -8.57 -7.17 17.12
N GLY A 177 -8.55 -8.34 16.46
CA GLY A 177 -8.06 -9.60 17.02
C GLY A 177 -9.11 -10.35 17.85
N GLU A 178 -10.33 -9.84 17.93
CA GLU A 178 -11.44 -10.47 18.66
C GLU A 178 -12.08 -11.59 17.81
N ASP A 179 -12.13 -11.38 16.50
CA ASP A 179 -12.73 -12.31 15.53
C ASP A 179 -11.73 -12.78 14.51
N MET A 180 -11.99 -13.97 13.93
CA MET A 180 -11.20 -14.49 12.80
C MET A 180 -11.46 -13.70 11.52
N LEU A 181 -10.38 -13.28 10.84
CA LEU A 181 -10.47 -12.55 9.57
C LEU A 181 -10.99 -13.40 8.42
N LEU A 182 -10.62 -14.68 8.36
CA LEU A 182 -10.91 -15.56 7.24
C LEU A 182 -12.41 -15.64 6.90
N PRO A 183 -13.34 -15.88 7.85
CA PRO A 183 -14.77 -15.88 7.56
C PRO A 183 -15.29 -14.54 7.03
N LYS A 184 -14.76 -13.42 7.57
CA LYS A 184 -15.14 -12.07 7.13
C LYS A 184 -14.71 -11.82 5.67
N VAL A 185 -13.48 -12.23 5.32
CA VAL A 185 -12.95 -12.09 3.96
C VAL A 185 -13.71 -12.99 2.98
N ILE A 186 -14.02 -14.23 3.37
CA ILE A 186 -14.83 -15.15 2.52
C ILE A 186 -16.20 -14.52 2.20
N LYS A 187 -16.88 -13.96 3.20
CA LYS A 187 -18.17 -13.28 2.98
C LYS A 187 -18.05 -12.15 1.97
N ILE A 188 -17.03 -11.28 2.10
CA ILE A 188 -16.78 -10.21 1.12
C ILE A 188 -16.54 -10.79 -0.28
N ILE A 189 -15.75 -11.86 -0.39
CA ILE A 189 -15.48 -12.51 -1.68
C ILE A 189 -16.76 -13.07 -2.31
N GLU A 190 -17.66 -13.65 -1.54
CA GLU A 190 -18.94 -14.15 -2.02
C GLU A 190 -19.80 -13.00 -2.58
N GLU A 191 -19.84 -11.87 -1.89
CA GLU A 191 -20.54 -10.67 -2.36
C GLU A 191 -19.92 -10.09 -3.64
N LEU A 192 -18.56 -10.02 -3.70
CA LEU A 192 -17.84 -9.58 -4.90
C LEU A 192 -18.13 -10.46 -6.11
N LYS A 193 -18.22 -11.79 -5.93
CA LYS A 193 -18.55 -12.73 -7.02
C LYS A 193 -19.93 -12.52 -7.62
N LEU A 194 -20.85 -11.93 -6.90
CA LEU A 194 -22.19 -11.61 -7.40
C LEU A 194 -22.22 -10.35 -8.26
N LYS A 195 -21.13 -9.56 -8.26
CA LYS A 195 -21.01 -8.30 -9.01
C LYS A 195 -20.23 -8.44 -10.34
N VAL A 196 -19.69 -9.66 -10.62
CA VAL A 196 -18.78 -9.93 -11.75
C VAL A 196 -19.40 -10.81 -12.82
#